data_3b40a0049403c6f6a9fe8b282cb275ff
#
_entry.id   3b40a0049403c6f6a9fe8b282cb275ff
#
_cell.length_a   1.000
_cell.length_b   1.000
_cell.length_c   1.000
_cell.angle_alpha   90.00
_cell.angle_beta   90.00
_cell.angle_gamma   90.00
#
_symmetry.space_group_name_H-M   'P 1'
#
loop_
_entity.id
_entity.type
_entity.pdbx_description
1 polymer ?
#
loop_
_entity_poly.entity_id
_entity_poly.type
_entity_poly.pdbx_seq_one_letter_code
_entity_poly.pdbx_strand_id
1 'polypeptide(L)'
;MGTAMRAKKLVILLAVLLVVGLGLFGWFRPREVVLPENCRLRVTIDSFSDDRIFVDDPEKKAQLLELLSALRVRRYFKQPESDFPPGLTLRVGEYARVEVFDPSNGIVAYYTVSLIQPRLGTFTNLSTQTRWRLQDNEAVAAVAAYIRELTE
;
A
#
# COMPACT_ATOMS: atom_id res chain seq x y z
N MET A 1 -51.70 19.80 1.80
CA MET A 1 -50.42 20.30 1.16
C MET A 1 -49.14 19.91 1.89
N GLY A 2 -49.13 19.65 3.20
CA GLY A 2 -47.89 19.37 3.95
C GLY A 2 -47.23 18.02 3.69
N THR A 3 -47.96 16.98 3.33
CA THR A 3 -47.44 15.61 3.14
C THR A 3 -46.61 15.43 1.85
N ALA A 4 -47.08 16.01 0.74
CA ALA A 4 -46.37 15.95 -0.53
C ALA A 4 -45.02 16.69 -0.51
N MET A 5 -44.94 17.80 0.22
CA MET A 5 -43.70 18.57 0.39
C MET A 5 -42.69 17.87 1.31
N ARG A 6 -43.19 17.15 2.32
CA ARG A 6 -42.33 16.29 3.18
C ARG A 6 -41.79 15.09 2.41
N ALA A 7 -42.62 14.45 1.57
CA ALA A 7 -42.17 13.34 0.73
C ALA A 7 -41.09 13.76 -0.26
N LYS A 8 -41.23 14.90 -0.94
CA LYS A 8 -40.19 15.43 -1.85
C LYS A 8 -38.88 15.72 -1.13
N LYS A 9 -38.93 16.33 0.06
CA LYS A 9 -37.69 16.57 0.88
C LYS A 9 -37.04 15.28 1.29
N LEU A 10 -37.80 14.25 1.66
CA LEU A 10 -37.26 12.93 2.01
C LEU A 10 -36.57 12.25 0.83
N VAL A 11 -37.18 12.29 -0.35
CA VAL A 11 -36.61 11.73 -1.58
C VAL A 11 -35.30 12.42 -1.93
N ILE A 12 -35.23 13.75 -1.85
CA ILE A 12 -33.98 14.50 -2.10
C ILE A 12 -32.92 14.13 -1.08
N LEU A 13 -33.29 14.04 0.21
CA LEU A 13 -32.34 13.63 1.26
C LEU A 13 -31.77 12.25 1.01
N LEU A 14 -32.63 11.28 0.66
CA LEU A 14 -32.20 9.90 0.33
C LEU A 14 -31.27 9.85 -0.90
N ALA A 15 -31.61 10.64 -1.93
CA ALA A 15 -30.76 10.74 -3.13
C ALA A 15 -29.38 11.32 -2.80
N VAL A 16 -29.31 12.37 -1.98
CA VAL A 16 -28.04 12.95 -1.54
C VAL A 16 -27.24 11.95 -0.71
N LEU A 17 -27.88 11.26 0.24
CA LEU A 17 -27.22 10.23 1.05
C LEU A 17 -26.67 9.07 0.19
N LEU A 18 -27.42 8.67 -0.83
CA LEU A 18 -27.00 7.63 -1.78
C LEU A 18 -25.76 8.08 -2.57
N VAL A 19 -25.76 9.29 -3.11
CA VAL A 19 -24.63 9.86 -3.88
C VAL A 19 -23.40 9.99 -3.00
N VAL A 20 -23.55 10.52 -1.78
CA VAL A 20 -22.47 10.63 -0.81
C VAL A 20 -21.93 9.23 -0.42
N GLY A 21 -22.82 8.28 -0.16
CA GLY A 21 -22.47 6.90 0.18
C GLY A 21 -21.68 6.22 -0.94
N LEU A 22 -22.12 6.36 -2.19
CA LEU A 22 -21.41 5.82 -3.36
C LEU A 22 -20.05 6.51 -3.57
N GLY A 23 -19.98 7.81 -3.35
CA GLY A 23 -18.72 8.57 -3.42
C GLY A 23 -17.72 8.11 -2.36
N LEU A 24 -18.16 7.95 -1.12
CA LEU A 24 -17.34 7.44 -0.03
C LEU A 24 -16.89 5.99 -0.28
N PHE A 25 -17.81 5.14 -0.74
CA PHE A 25 -17.48 3.76 -1.09
C PHE A 25 -16.40 3.69 -2.17
N GLY A 26 -16.53 4.47 -3.25
CA GLY A 26 -15.52 4.56 -4.30
C GLY A 26 -14.19 5.10 -3.82
N TRP A 27 -14.22 6.03 -2.85
CA TRP A 27 -13.00 6.59 -2.26
C TRP A 27 -12.23 5.57 -1.42
N PHE A 28 -12.93 4.78 -0.60
CA PHE A 28 -12.33 3.80 0.31
C PHE A 28 -12.11 2.43 -0.30
N ARG A 29 -12.53 2.23 -1.55
CA ARG A 29 -12.34 0.94 -2.23
C ARG A 29 -10.84 0.62 -2.33
N PRO A 30 -10.43 -0.62 -1.97
CA PRO A 30 -9.07 -1.09 -2.20
C PRO A 30 -8.69 -0.98 -3.69
N ARG A 31 -7.47 -0.54 -3.96
CA ARG A 31 -6.96 -0.34 -5.32
C ARG A 31 -5.68 -1.12 -5.54
N GLU A 32 -5.48 -1.53 -6.77
CA GLU A 32 -4.22 -2.08 -7.22
C GLU A 32 -3.17 -0.98 -7.35
N VAL A 33 -1.92 -1.34 -7.10
CA VAL A 33 -0.79 -0.47 -7.39
C VAL A 33 -0.23 -0.86 -8.75
N VAL A 34 -0.21 0.09 -9.66
CA VAL A 34 0.40 -0.10 -10.98
C VAL A 34 1.87 0.31 -10.86
N LEU A 35 2.76 -0.65 -11.09
CA LEU A 35 4.20 -0.44 -11.11
C LEU A 35 4.68 -0.15 -12.53
N PRO A 36 5.78 0.62 -12.73
CA PRO A 36 6.39 0.80 -14.04
C PRO A 36 6.85 -0.52 -14.64
N GLU A 37 6.65 -0.72 -15.96
CA GLU A 37 6.95 -1.99 -16.64
C GLU A 37 8.42 -2.41 -16.51
N ASN A 38 9.35 -1.46 -16.57
CA ASN A 38 10.80 -1.72 -16.54
C ASN A 38 11.44 -1.32 -15.19
N CYS A 39 10.68 -1.38 -14.10
CA CYS A 39 11.23 -1.01 -12.80
C CYS A 39 12.32 -1.97 -12.33
N ARG A 40 13.29 -1.44 -11.58
CA ARG A 40 14.22 -2.23 -10.78
C ARG A 40 13.73 -2.27 -9.34
N LEU A 41 13.98 -3.37 -8.66
CA LEU A 41 13.59 -3.57 -7.27
C LEU A 41 14.83 -3.66 -6.39
N ARG A 42 14.78 -2.99 -5.25
CA ARG A 42 15.78 -3.09 -4.20
C ARG A 42 15.09 -3.41 -2.88
N VAL A 43 15.57 -4.44 -2.22
CA VAL A 43 15.10 -4.83 -0.89
C VAL A 43 16.11 -4.36 0.14
N THR A 44 15.62 -3.70 1.18
CA THR A 44 16.42 -3.26 2.33
C THR A 44 15.71 -3.75 3.58
N ILE A 45 16.38 -4.56 4.41
CA ILE A 45 15.82 -5.06 5.68
C ILE A 45 16.06 -4.07 6.80
N ASP A 46 17.08 -3.23 6.68
CA ASP A 46 17.42 -2.22 7.66
C ASP A 46 17.72 -0.90 6.97
N SER A 47 17.21 0.19 7.52
CA SER A 47 17.52 1.53 7.01
C SER A 47 18.93 2.00 7.36
N PHE A 48 19.63 1.30 8.25
CA PHE A 48 20.96 1.66 8.74
C PHE A 48 22.08 0.70 8.33
N SER A 49 21.75 -0.47 7.78
CA SER A 49 22.77 -1.40 7.28
C SER A 49 22.96 -1.23 5.77
N ASP A 50 24.18 -1.54 5.32
CA ASP A 50 24.52 -1.61 3.89
C ASP A 50 23.88 -2.83 3.19
N ASP A 51 23.03 -3.59 3.87
CA ASP A 51 22.34 -4.78 3.36
C ASP A 51 21.22 -4.42 2.39
N ARG A 52 21.60 -3.80 1.29
CA ARG A 52 20.74 -3.43 0.18
C ARG A 52 20.89 -4.44 -0.93
N ILE A 53 19.86 -5.23 -1.16
CA ILE A 53 19.87 -6.27 -2.18
C ILE A 53 19.11 -5.79 -3.40
N PHE A 54 19.79 -5.62 -4.54
CA PHE A 54 19.13 -5.46 -5.81
C PHE A 54 18.64 -6.83 -6.30
N VAL A 55 17.37 -6.91 -6.67
CA VAL A 55 16.77 -8.12 -7.20
C VAL A 55 17.00 -8.12 -8.72
N ASP A 56 18.21 -8.47 -9.13
CA ASP A 56 18.62 -8.48 -10.55
C ASP A 56 18.36 -9.83 -11.24
N ASP A 57 18.17 -10.91 -10.47
CA ASP A 57 17.77 -12.21 -11.00
C ASP A 57 16.34 -12.13 -11.61
N PRO A 58 16.15 -12.48 -12.90
CA PRO A 58 14.88 -12.31 -13.58
C PRO A 58 13.74 -13.12 -12.96
N GLU A 59 14.00 -14.34 -12.47
CA GLU A 59 12.96 -15.20 -11.87
C GLU A 59 12.55 -14.65 -10.52
N LYS A 60 13.51 -14.31 -9.67
CA LYS A 60 13.26 -13.70 -8.35
C LYS A 60 12.54 -12.36 -8.47
N LYS A 61 12.94 -11.55 -9.46
CA LYS A 61 12.28 -10.28 -9.75
C LYS A 61 10.85 -10.48 -10.20
N ALA A 62 10.59 -11.43 -11.12
CA ALA A 62 9.25 -11.72 -11.61
C ALA A 62 8.33 -12.19 -10.46
N GLN A 63 8.82 -13.08 -9.60
CA GLN A 63 8.09 -13.56 -8.44
C GLN A 63 7.78 -12.43 -7.44
N LEU A 64 8.75 -11.57 -7.15
CA LEU A 64 8.51 -10.42 -6.26
C LEU A 64 7.51 -9.44 -6.86
N LEU A 65 7.58 -9.16 -8.17
CA LEU A 65 6.61 -8.30 -8.87
C LEU A 65 5.19 -8.90 -8.83
N GLU A 66 5.05 -10.20 -9.01
CA GLU A 66 3.76 -10.89 -8.89
C GLU A 66 3.18 -10.73 -7.49
N LEU A 67 3.97 -10.97 -6.45
CA LEU A 67 3.57 -10.77 -5.06
C LEU A 67 3.18 -9.32 -4.76
N LEU A 68 3.95 -8.34 -5.25
CA LEU A 68 3.64 -6.92 -5.08
C LEU A 68 2.38 -6.51 -5.84
N SER A 69 2.12 -7.11 -7.02
CA SER A 69 0.91 -6.84 -7.81
C SER A 69 -0.38 -7.35 -7.14
N ALA A 70 -0.27 -8.38 -6.32
CA ALA A 70 -1.39 -8.90 -5.53
C ALA A 70 -1.78 -7.97 -4.36
N LEU A 71 -0.88 -7.07 -3.95
CA LEU A 71 -1.16 -6.14 -2.86
C LEU A 71 -2.23 -5.12 -3.26
N ARG A 72 -3.08 -4.80 -2.30
CA ARG A 72 -4.11 -3.76 -2.43
C ARG A 72 -3.81 -2.64 -1.46
N VAL A 73 -4.04 -1.41 -1.89
CA VAL A 73 -3.88 -0.22 -1.06
C VAL A 73 -5.22 0.44 -0.79
N ARG A 74 -5.39 0.97 0.41
CA ARG A 74 -6.59 1.70 0.81
C ARG A 74 -6.24 3.13 1.19
N ARG A 75 -6.98 4.07 0.63
CA ARG A 75 -6.92 5.47 1.03
C ARG A 75 -7.61 5.69 2.36
N TYR A 76 -7.10 6.65 3.11
CA TYR A 76 -7.72 7.16 4.34
C TYR A 76 -7.93 8.66 4.20
N PHE A 77 -8.83 9.22 4.98
CA PHE A 77 -9.03 10.69 5.01
C PHE A 77 -7.77 11.41 5.48
N LYS A 78 -7.09 10.84 6.46
CA LYS A 78 -5.78 11.30 6.92
C LYS A 78 -4.72 10.28 6.51
N GLN A 79 -3.68 10.75 5.84
CA GLN A 79 -2.56 9.87 5.50
C GLN A 79 -1.88 9.38 6.79
N PRO A 80 -1.41 8.13 6.81
CA PRO A 80 -0.57 7.65 7.90
C PRO A 80 0.67 8.53 8.05
N GLU A 81 0.95 8.97 9.26
CA GLU A 81 2.13 9.80 9.57
C GLU A 81 3.43 8.98 9.56
N SER A 82 3.30 7.67 9.80
CA SER A 82 4.42 6.72 9.82
C SER A 82 4.07 5.46 9.02
N ASP A 83 5.08 4.66 8.68
CA ASP A 83 4.91 3.39 7.98
C ASP A 83 4.13 2.36 8.82
N PHE A 84 4.09 2.52 10.14
CA PHE A 84 3.41 1.60 11.05
C PHE A 84 2.42 2.33 11.96
N PRO A 85 1.45 1.61 12.58
CA PRO A 85 0.48 2.21 13.49
C PRO A 85 1.16 2.89 14.68
N PRO A 86 0.55 3.96 15.23
CA PRO A 86 1.02 4.59 16.46
C PRO A 86 1.17 3.57 17.59
N GLY A 87 2.27 3.65 18.35
CA GLY A 87 2.56 2.74 19.46
C GLY A 87 3.26 1.43 19.07
N LEU A 88 3.40 1.13 17.78
CA LEU A 88 4.25 0.05 17.30
C LEU A 88 5.65 0.58 17.04
N THR A 89 6.62 0.18 17.85
CA THR A 89 8.03 0.45 17.63
C THR A 89 8.68 -0.82 17.07
N LEU A 90 9.08 -0.77 15.80
CA LEU A 90 9.85 -1.85 15.18
C LEU A 90 11.33 -1.56 15.33
N ARG A 91 12.08 -2.61 15.67
CA ARG A 91 13.54 -2.56 15.72
C ARG A 91 14.12 -2.79 14.34
N VAL A 92 15.38 -2.49 14.23
CA VAL A 92 16.22 -2.85 13.10
C VAL A 92 16.11 -4.36 12.81
N GLY A 93 15.88 -4.74 11.55
CA GLY A 93 15.66 -6.14 11.15
C GLY A 93 14.22 -6.66 11.32
N GLU A 94 13.32 -5.87 11.91
CA GLU A 94 11.90 -6.27 12.10
C GLU A 94 10.98 -5.80 10.97
N TYR A 95 11.50 -5.05 10.02
CA TYR A 95 10.78 -4.62 8.83
C TYR A 95 11.68 -4.61 7.59
N ALA A 96 11.05 -4.70 6.45
CA ALA A 96 11.73 -4.58 5.17
C ALA A 96 11.09 -3.46 4.33
N ARG A 97 11.92 -2.86 3.48
CA ARG A 97 11.49 -1.90 2.48
C ARG A 97 11.83 -2.44 1.09
N VAL A 98 10.83 -2.47 0.22
CA VAL A 98 11.00 -2.76 -1.20
C VAL A 98 10.88 -1.45 -1.95
N GLU A 99 11.98 -0.98 -2.50
CA GLU A 99 12.05 0.25 -3.27
C GLU A 99 11.89 -0.06 -4.76
N VAL A 100 11.08 0.74 -5.42
CA VAL A 100 10.79 0.64 -6.84
C VAL A 100 11.49 1.78 -7.56
N PHE A 101 12.40 1.43 -8.46
CA PHE A 101 13.16 2.36 -9.28
C PHE A 101 12.60 2.39 -10.70
N ASP A 102 12.25 3.58 -11.15
CA ASP A 102 12.08 3.87 -12.57
C ASP A 102 13.45 4.21 -13.17
N PRO A 103 13.79 3.68 -14.37
CA PRO A 103 15.08 3.96 -15.01
C PRO A 103 15.37 5.45 -15.21
N SER A 104 14.34 6.26 -15.38
CA SER A 104 14.45 7.70 -15.70
C SER A 104 14.36 8.59 -14.45
N ASN A 105 13.61 8.16 -13.42
CA ASN A 105 13.19 9.02 -12.30
C ASN A 105 13.77 8.60 -10.94
N GLY A 106 14.59 7.54 -10.89
CA GLY A 106 15.12 7.02 -9.63
C GLY A 106 14.04 6.32 -8.79
N ILE A 107 14.07 6.46 -7.47
CA ILE A 107 13.06 5.83 -6.59
C ILE A 107 11.72 6.57 -6.77
N VAL A 108 10.72 5.85 -7.28
CA VAL A 108 9.37 6.38 -7.51
C VAL A 108 8.37 5.97 -6.44
N ALA A 109 8.59 4.83 -5.81
CA ALA A 109 7.74 4.32 -4.74
C ALA A 109 8.48 3.34 -3.85
N TYR A 110 7.91 3.04 -2.69
CA TYR A 110 8.38 1.94 -1.86
C TYR A 110 7.24 1.31 -1.07
N TYR A 111 7.41 0.03 -0.80
CA TYR A 111 6.60 -0.73 0.15
C TYR A 111 7.39 -0.92 1.43
N THR A 112 6.75 -0.74 2.57
CA THR A 112 7.32 -1.11 3.87
C THR A 112 6.45 -2.19 4.48
N VAL A 113 7.02 -3.33 4.82
CA VAL A 113 6.31 -4.46 5.42
C VAL A 113 6.98 -4.87 6.71
N SER A 114 6.18 -5.21 7.71
CA SER A 114 6.71 -5.76 8.96
C SER A 114 7.06 -7.24 8.75
N LEU A 115 8.24 -7.62 9.22
CA LEU A 115 8.69 -9.01 9.19
C LEU A 115 8.20 -9.81 10.40
N ILE A 116 7.92 -9.15 11.53
CA ILE A 116 7.44 -9.79 12.75
C ILE A 116 5.92 -9.82 12.86
N GLN A 117 5.24 -8.86 12.26
CA GLN A 117 3.79 -8.79 12.15
C GLN A 117 3.40 -8.71 10.66
N PRO A 118 3.44 -9.82 9.93
CA PRO A 118 3.37 -9.83 8.46
C PRO A 118 2.01 -9.41 7.87
N ARG A 119 1.15 -8.80 8.69
CA ARG A 119 -0.13 -8.21 8.29
C ARG A 119 -0.08 -6.70 8.19
N LEU A 120 1.06 -6.09 8.56
CA LEU A 120 1.23 -4.66 8.59
C LEU A 120 2.19 -4.21 7.50
N GLY A 121 1.75 -3.20 6.76
CA GLY A 121 2.59 -2.57 5.77
C GLY A 121 1.96 -1.32 5.18
N THR A 122 2.77 -0.55 4.50
CA THR A 122 2.38 0.65 3.78
C THR A 122 3.00 0.68 2.39
N PHE A 123 2.34 1.38 1.50
CA PHE A 123 2.85 1.78 0.20
C PHE A 123 2.99 3.30 0.18
N THR A 124 4.14 3.80 -0.21
CA THR A 124 4.41 5.22 -0.40
C THR A 124 4.73 5.50 -1.85
N ASN A 125 3.97 6.39 -2.45
CA ASN A 125 4.26 6.93 -3.77
C ASN A 125 4.99 8.26 -3.59
N LEU A 126 6.22 8.36 -4.09
CA LEU A 126 7.06 9.54 -3.92
C LEU A 126 6.68 10.69 -4.87
N SER A 127 6.16 10.38 -6.04
CA SER A 127 5.75 11.42 -7.01
C SER A 127 4.52 12.20 -6.53
N THR A 128 3.60 11.55 -5.83
CA THR A 128 2.41 12.17 -5.27
C THR A 128 2.53 12.48 -3.78
N GLN A 129 3.64 12.08 -3.15
CA GLN A 129 3.88 12.18 -1.71
C GLN A 129 2.74 11.57 -0.88
N THR A 130 2.16 10.47 -1.37
CA THR A 130 1.04 9.82 -0.71
C THR A 130 1.47 8.51 -0.06
N ARG A 131 0.97 8.24 1.13
CA ARG A 131 1.19 7.01 1.88
C ARG A 131 -0.14 6.32 2.15
N TRP A 132 -0.24 5.04 1.84
CA TRP A 132 -1.44 4.23 1.97
C TRP A 132 -1.14 2.94 2.70
N ARG A 133 -2.10 2.45 3.48
CA ARG A 133 -1.95 1.14 4.12
C ARG A 133 -2.21 0.02 3.14
N LEU A 134 -1.39 -1.02 3.25
CA LEU A 134 -1.64 -2.27 2.54
C LEU A 134 -2.86 -2.96 3.15
N GLN A 135 -3.66 -3.52 2.28
CA GLN A 135 -4.79 -4.39 2.59
C GLN A 135 -4.40 -5.80 2.15
N ASP A 136 -5.24 -6.80 2.49
CA ASP A 136 -4.95 -8.19 2.21
C ASP A 136 -3.76 -8.73 3.03
N ASN A 137 -4.11 -9.16 4.23
CA ASN A 137 -3.14 -9.66 5.19
C ASN A 137 -2.35 -10.88 4.70
N GLU A 138 -2.95 -11.73 3.84
CA GLU A 138 -2.29 -12.91 3.28
C GLU A 138 -1.25 -12.51 2.23
N ALA A 139 -1.61 -11.57 1.35
CA ALA A 139 -0.67 -11.05 0.34
C ALA A 139 0.51 -10.33 1.00
N VAL A 140 0.27 -9.52 2.04
CA VAL A 140 1.36 -8.87 2.80
C VAL A 140 2.26 -9.90 3.49
N ALA A 141 1.68 -10.95 4.06
CA ALA A 141 2.43 -12.04 4.67
C ALA A 141 3.28 -12.81 3.65
N ALA A 142 2.76 -13.04 2.45
CA ALA A 142 3.50 -13.69 1.37
C ALA A 142 4.71 -12.86 0.92
N VAL A 143 4.54 -11.54 0.78
CA VAL A 143 5.66 -10.63 0.49
C VAL A 143 6.73 -10.68 1.58
N ALA A 144 6.31 -10.61 2.87
CA ALA A 144 7.24 -10.66 3.99
C ALA A 144 8.01 -11.99 4.06
N ALA A 145 7.34 -13.12 3.80
CA ALA A 145 7.97 -14.44 3.76
C ALA A 145 8.99 -14.53 2.61
N TYR A 146 8.63 -14.05 1.42
CA TYR A 146 9.53 -14.07 0.27
C TYR A 146 10.76 -13.18 0.47
N ILE A 147 10.60 -12.01 1.10
CA ILE A 147 11.74 -11.15 1.43
C ILE A 147 12.72 -11.87 2.37
N ARG A 148 12.25 -12.63 3.35
CA ARG A 148 13.13 -13.43 4.21
C ARG A 148 13.91 -14.46 3.42
N GLU A 149 13.24 -15.18 2.51
CA GLU A 149 13.89 -16.16 1.64
C GLU A 149 14.96 -15.52 0.74
N LEU A 150 14.75 -14.30 0.26
CA LEU A 150 15.71 -13.56 -0.55
C LEU A 150 16.97 -13.16 0.23
N THR A 151 16.89 -13.08 1.54
CA THR A 151 17.92 -12.49 2.42
C THR A 151 18.63 -13.52 3.30
N GLU A 152 18.18 -14.77 3.29
CA GLU A 152 18.87 -15.93 3.85
C GLU A 152 19.92 -16.49 2.89
#